data_64863ae4cf44f1456c620c1d8fcc131d
#
_entry.id   64863ae4cf44f1456c620c1d8fcc131d
#
_cell.length_a   1.000
_cell.length_b   1.000
_cell.length_c   1.000
_cell.angle_alpha   90.00
_cell.angle_beta   90.00
_cell.angle_gamma   90.00
#
_symmetry.space_group_name_H-M   'P 1'
#
loop_
_entity.id
_entity.type
_entity.pdbx_description
1 polymer ?
#
loop_
_entity_poly.entity_id
_entity_poly.type
_entity_poly.pdbx_seq_one_letter_code
_entity_poly.pdbx_strand_id
1 'polypeptide(L)'
;MTAAAANYGCPMLWADGLTVEAPEVSQFEGELIFAENDLAERYAELAPTGTVDLVVIGCPQASVGEARATAAAVRSHMELGQKIQDSRLWVFTSGYNYELLEADGTVDLLEEAGALVLKDTCPEVTPYNRTKYNHILTNSLKAEHYLKSGLNRLPTSVAPIQECVNHAFNPSLSEGPRPVLDGKKAIVRV
;
A
#
# COMPACT_ATOMS: atom_id res chain seq x y z
N MET A 1 7.06 -6.62 -0.99
CA MET A 1 8.30 -6.73 -1.81
C MET A 1 8.20 -7.84 -2.84
N THR A 2 8.03 -9.10 -2.48
CA THR A 2 7.97 -10.25 -3.43
C THR A 2 6.92 -10.10 -4.52
N ALA A 3 5.71 -9.68 -4.18
CA ALA A 3 4.64 -9.48 -5.15
C ALA A 3 4.94 -8.36 -6.17
N ALA A 4 5.65 -7.32 -5.78
CA ALA A 4 6.12 -6.29 -6.69
C ALA A 4 7.26 -6.81 -7.59
N ALA A 5 8.22 -7.53 -7.03
CA ALA A 5 9.31 -8.14 -7.78
C ALA A 5 8.79 -9.07 -8.90
N ALA A 6 7.80 -9.91 -8.60
CA ALA A 6 7.18 -10.78 -9.58
C ALA A 6 6.53 -10.01 -10.76
N ASN A 7 5.92 -8.85 -10.49
CA ASN A 7 5.33 -8.01 -11.53
C ASN A 7 6.37 -7.41 -12.49
N TYR A 8 7.58 -7.19 -12.01
CA TYR A 8 8.69 -6.64 -12.80
C TYR A 8 9.60 -7.72 -13.38
N GLY A 9 9.11 -8.97 -13.47
CA GLY A 9 9.81 -10.07 -14.13
C GLY A 9 10.81 -10.81 -13.26
N CYS A 10 10.82 -10.59 -11.95
CA CYS A 10 11.62 -11.33 -10.98
C CYS A 10 10.73 -12.31 -10.20
N PRO A 11 10.49 -13.54 -10.71
CA PRO A 11 9.55 -14.48 -10.10
C PRO A 11 10.08 -15.14 -8.84
N MET A 12 11.39 -15.12 -8.62
CA MET A 12 12.03 -15.71 -7.45
C MET A 12 12.88 -14.68 -6.72
N LEU A 13 12.73 -14.67 -5.40
CA LEU A 13 13.48 -13.80 -4.51
C LEU A 13 13.87 -14.59 -3.26
N TRP A 14 15.15 -14.53 -2.91
CA TRP A 14 15.65 -15.03 -1.64
C TRP A 14 15.94 -13.84 -0.71
N ALA A 15 15.44 -13.90 0.49
CA ALA A 15 15.75 -12.95 1.53
C ALA A 15 16.72 -13.58 2.52
N ASP A 16 17.90 -13.01 2.66
CA ASP A 16 18.96 -13.51 3.54
C ASP A 16 18.45 -13.60 4.99
N GLY A 17 18.71 -14.72 5.64
CA GLY A 17 18.25 -15.02 7.00
C GLY A 17 16.75 -15.34 7.13
N LEU A 18 15.95 -15.27 6.04
CA LEU A 18 14.51 -15.58 6.06
C LEU A 18 14.13 -16.73 5.13
N THR A 19 14.73 -16.79 3.96
CA THR A 19 14.43 -17.83 2.97
C THR A 19 15.34 -19.02 3.17
N VAL A 20 14.75 -20.21 3.28
CA VAL A 20 15.49 -21.47 3.34
C VAL A 20 16.10 -21.77 1.97
N GLU A 21 17.26 -22.44 1.95
CA GLU A 21 17.94 -22.87 0.70
C GLU A 21 18.30 -21.72 -0.26
N ALA A 22 18.70 -20.56 0.29
CA ALA A 22 19.21 -19.48 -0.54
C ALA A 22 20.45 -19.93 -1.34
N PRO A 23 20.59 -19.51 -2.62
CA PRO A 23 21.76 -19.80 -3.43
C PRO A 23 23.03 -19.25 -2.80
N GLU A 24 24.18 -19.86 -3.11
CA GLU A 24 25.49 -19.34 -2.75
C GLU A 24 25.72 -17.95 -3.39
N VAL A 25 26.34 -17.04 -2.65
CA VAL A 25 26.62 -15.66 -3.12
C VAL A 25 27.40 -15.65 -4.45
N SER A 26 28.26 -16.64 -4.64
CA SER A 26 29.05 -16.84 -5.88
C SER A 26 28.21 -17.15 -7.14
N GLN A 27 26.94 -17.45 -6.99
CA GLN A 27 26.01 -17.73 -8.11
C GLN A 27 25.38 -16.45 -8.70
N PHE A 28 25.59 -15.29 -8.08
CA PHE A 28 25.08 -14.03 -8.58
C PHE A 28 26.16 -13.26 -9.35
N GLU A 29 25.75 -12.59 -10.42
CA GLU A 29 26.65 -11.83 -11.29
C GLU A 29 26.94 -10.41 -10.80
N GLY A 30 26.08 -9.87 -9.91
CA GLY A 30 26.21 -8.51 -9.42
C GLY A 30 25.42 -8.21 -8.15
N GLU A 31 25.57 -7.00 -7.66
CA GLU A 31 24.83 -6.48 -6.52
C GLU A 31 24.24 -5.11 -6.85
N LEU A 32 22.96 -4.91 -6.45
CA LEU A 32 22.32 -3.60 -6.42
C LEU A 32 22.21 -3.17 -4.96
N ILE A 33 22.70 -2.00 -4.63
CA ILE A 33 22.66 -1.44 -3.28
C ILE A 33 21.61 -0.33 -3.25
N PHE A 34 20.62 -0.47 -2.38
CA PHE A 34 19.64 0.56 -2.09
C PHE A 34 19.98 1.23 -0.76
N ALA A 35 20.26 2.52 -0.80
CA ALA A 35 20.50 3.35 0.36
C ALA A 35 19.25 4.18 0.72
N GLU A 36 19.33 4.93 1.79
CA GLU A 36 18.25 5.80 2.26
C GLU A 36 17.84 6.84 1.20
N ASN A 37 18.81 7.41 0.50
CA ASN A 37 18.54 8.40 -0.56
C ASN A 37 17.74 7.79 -1.72
N ASP A 38 18.06 6.56 -2.15
CA ASP A 38 17.33 5.89 -3.22
C ASP A 38 15.86 5.67 -2.83
N LEU A 39 15.63 5.31 -1.56
CA LEU A 39 14.27 5.17 -1.03
C LEU A 39 13.54 6.51 -1.01
N ALA A 40 14.20 7.56 -0.51
CA ALA A 40 13.63 8.90 -0.44
C ALA A 40 13.30 9.46 -1.84
N GLU A 41 14.20 9.29 -2.81
CA GLU A 41 13.98 9.67 -4.21
C GLU A 41 12.78 8.91 -4.79
N ARG A 42 12.69 7.61 -4.57
CA ARG A 42 11.60 6.80 -5.07
C ARG A 42 10.24 7.19 -4.48
N TYR A 43 10.19 7.50 -3.19
CA TYR A 43 8.97 8.03 -2.59
C TYR A 43 8.62 9.43 -3.13
N ALA A 44 9.61 10.27 -3.42
CA ALA A 44 9.39 11.57 -4.04
C ALA A 44 8.78 11.45 -5.45
N GLU A 45 9.27 10.53 -6.26
CA GLU A 45 8.75 10.27 -7.61
C GLU A 45 7.30 9.74 -7.60
N LEU A 46 6.94 8.97 -6.58
CA LEU A 46 5.65 8.30 -6.48
C LEU A 46 4.65 9.05 -5.59
N ALA A 47 5.09 10.12 -4.93
CA ALA A 47 4.23 10.93 -4.06
C ALA A 47 3.04 11.55 -4.82
N PRO A 48 1.91 11.78 -4.15
CA PRO A 48 0.77 12.43 -4.79
C PRO A 48 1.09 13.89 -5.13
N THR A 49 0.82 14.30 -6.36
CA THR A 49 1.05 15.67 -6.87
C THR A 49 -0.26 16.47 -6.97
N GLY A 50 -1.24 16.17 -6.16
CA GLY A 50 -2.53 16.85 -6.20
C GLY A 50 -3.56 16.16 -5.31
N THR A 51 -4.82 16.49 -5.53
CA THR A 51 -5.93 15.90 -4.78
C THR A 51 -6.02 14.40 -5.03
N VAL A 52 -6.13 13.62 -3.96
CA VAL A 52 -6.36 12.18 -3.97
C VAL A 52 -7.85 11.93 -3.89
N ASP A 53 -8.43 11.25 -4.89
CA ASP A 53 -9.86 10.97 -4.91
C ASP A 53 -10.20 9.69 -4.14
N LEU A 54 -9.29 8.72 -4.13
CA LEU A 54 -9.49 7.42 -3.49
C LEU A 54 -8.18 6.87 -2.94
N VAL A 55 -8.25 6.34 -1.74
CA VAL A 55 -7.15 5.58 -1.10
C VAL A 55 -7.48 4.10 -1.15
N VAL A 56 -6.50 3.30 -1.57
CA VAL A 56 -6.64 1.85 -1.71
C VAL A 56 -5.52 1.14 -0.95
N ILE A 57 -5.89 0.30 0.00
CA ILE A 57 -4.97 -0.52 0.78
C ILE A 57 -5.22 -1.99 0.48
N GLY A 58 -4.17 -2.78 0.29
CA GLY A 58 -4.30 -4.23 0.14
C GLY A 58 -4.14 -4.76 -1.29
N CYS A 59 -2.97 -4.53 -1.88
CA CYS A 59 -2.54 -5.20 -3.10
C CYS A 59 -1.05 -5.64 -2.99
N PRO A 60 -0.76 -6.92 -2.72
CA PRO A 60 -1.71 -8.03 -2.47
C PRO A 60 -2.70 -7.71 -1.36
N GLN A 61 -3.74 -8.52 -1.22
CA GLN A 61 -4.75 -8.36 -0.17
C GLN A 61 -4.09 -8.12 1.19
N ALA A 62 -4.59 -7.12 1.92
CA ALA A 62 -4.02 -6.72 3.20
C ALA A 62 -3.98 -7.89 4.20
N SER A 63 -2.86 -8.05 4.83
CA SER A 63 -2.72 -8.91 5.99
C SER A 63 -3.52 -8.36 7.18
N VAL A 64 -3.79 -9.21 8.16
CA VAL A 64 -4.40 -8.77 9.43
C VAL A 64 -3.59 -7.64 10.08
N GLY A 65 -2.25 -7.70 10.00
CA GLY A 65 -1.36 -6.66 10.51
C GLY A 65 -1.53 -5.31 9.80
N GLU A 66 -1.60 -5.32 8.47
CA GLU A 66 -1.80 -4.09 7.68
C GLU A 66 -3.19 -3.48 7.89
N ALA A 67 -4.23 -4.31 7.95
CA ALA A 67 -5.59 -3.83 8.23
C ALA A 67 -5.70 -3.21 9.63
N ARG A 68 -5.09 -3.83 10.64
CA ARG A 68 -5.01 -3.27 12.01
C ARG A 68 -4.18 -1.98 12.07
N ALA A 69 -3.07 -1.90 11.34
CA ALA A 69 -2.28 -0.67 11.24
C ALA A 69 -3.10 0.45 10.57
N THR A 70 -3.86 0.14 9.53
CA THR A 70 -4.80 1.07 8.89
C THR A 70 -5.87 1.54 9.88
N ALA A 71 -6.48 0.62 10.62
CA ALA A 71 -7.49 0.94 11.64
C ALA A 71 -6.92 1.79 12.79
N ALA A 72 -5.70 1.53 13.22
CA ALA A 72 -5.04 2.34 14.24
C ALA A 72 -4.82 3.79 13.77
N ALA A 73 -4.39 3.97 12.52
CA ALA A 73 -4.26 5.30 11.92
C ALA A 73 -5.63 6.00 11.78
N VAL A 74 -6.67 5.28 11.37
CA VAL A 74 -8.06 5.78 11.28
C VAL A 74 -8.57 6.22 12.64
N ARG A 75 -8.34 5.43 13.68
CA ARG A 75 -8.79 5.74 15.06
C ARG A 75 -8.29 7.11 15.54
N SER A 76 -7.03 7.45 15.26
CA SER A 76 -6.47 8.75 15.64
C SER A 76 -7.24 9.93 15.06
N HIS A 77 -7.76 9.80 13.83
CA HIS A 77 -8.62 10.81 13.21
C HIS A 77 -10.03 10.82 13.79
N MET A 78 -10.60 9.64 14.11
CA MET A 78 -11.93 9.55 14.75
C MET A 78 -11.95 10.17 16.12
N GLU A 79 -10.87 10.03 16.92
CA GLU A 79 -10.71 10.68 18.22
C GLU A 79 -10.74 12.22 18.14
N LEU A 80 -10.40 12.77 16.96
CA LEU A 80 -10.54 14.20 16.64
C LEU A 80 -11.92 14.56 16.07
N GLY A 81 -12.87 13.63 16.07
CA GLY A 81 -14.22 13.82 15.53
C GLY A 81 -14.30 13.84 14.01
N GLN A 82 -13.25 13.40 13.32
CA GLN A 82 -13.21 13.37 11.85
C GLN A 82 -13.87 12.10 11.31
N LYS A 83 -14.42 12.18 10.08
CA LYS A 83 -14.94 11.04 9.33
C LYS A 83 -14.47 11.09 7.88
N ILE A 84 -14.29 9.90 7.29
CA ILE A 84 -14.00 9.75 5.86
C ILE A 84 -15.26 10.07 5.07
N GLN A 85 -15.14 11.01 4.14
CA GLN A 85 -16.22 11.41 3.26
C GLN A 85 -16.22 10.54 1.99
N ASP A 86 -17.41 10.28 1.42
CA ASP A 86 -17.57 9.61 0.13
C ASP A 86 -16.94 8.22 0.03
N SER A 87 -16.71 7.54 1.17
CA SER A 87 -16.06 6.21 1.26
C SER A 87 -14.72 6.16 0.51
N ARG A 88 -13.89 7.19 0.65
CA ARG A 88 -12.65 7.29 -0.11
C ARG A 88 -11.46 6.51 0.48
N LEU A 89 -11.70 5.60 1.40
CA LEU A 89 -10.74 4.58 1.86
C LEU A 89 -11.32 3.19 1.59
N TRP A 90 -10.65 2.42 0.76
CA TRP A 90 -10.99 1.03 0.50
C TRP A 90 -9.88 0.11 0.97
N VAL A 91 -10.23 -0.89 1.78
CA VAL A 91 -9.30 -1.90 2.30
C VAL A 91 -9.69 -3.24 1.71
N PHE A 92 -8.78 -3.86 0.95
CA PHE A 92 -8.97 -5.17 0.32
C PHE A 92 -8.28 -6.23 1.14
N THR A 93 -9.00 -7.28 1.53
CA THR A 93 -8.45 -8.39 2.31
C THR A 93 -9.05 -9.74 1.89
N SER A 94 -8.48 -10.84 2.34
CA SER A 94 -9.08 -12.17 2.10
C SER A 94 -10.29 -12.40 3.01
N GLY A 95 -11.20 -13.29 2.60
CA GLY A 95 -12.34 -13.68 3.44
C GLY A 95 -11.90 -14.20 4.79
N TYR A 96 -10.85 -15.03 4.84
CA TYR A 96 -10.29 -15.52 6.09
C TYR A 96 -9.78 -14.39 7.03
N ASN A 97 -9.03 -13.43 6.49
CA ASN A 97 -8.57 -12.28 7.27
C ASN A 97 -9.73 -11.38 7.69
N TYR A 98 -10.74 -11.22 6.82
CA TYR A 98 -11.94 -10.44 7.12
C TYR A 98 -12.65 -10.97 8.37
N GLU A 99 -12.87 -12.29 8.46
CA GLU A 99 -13.51 -12.92 9.63
C GLU A 99 -12.72 -12.68 10.93
N LEU A 100 -11.39 -12.70 10.87
CA LEU A 100 -10.55 -12.38 12.02
C LEU A 100 -10.65 -10.91 12.43
N LEU A 101 -10.68 -10.01 11.45
CA LEU A 101 -10.77 -8.56 11.65
C LEU A 101 -12.18 -8.13 12.11
N GLU A 102 -13.22 -8.84 11.66
CA GLU A 102 -14.59 -8.66 12.14
C GLU A 102 -14.71 -9.10 13.60
N ALA A 103 -14.16 -10.26 13.94
CA ALA A 103 -14.20 -10.79 15.30
C ALA A 103 -13.47 -9.90 16.34
N ASP A 104 -12.48 -9.12 15.93
CA ASP A 104 -11.74 -8.21 16.82
C ASP A 104 -12.21 -6.74 16.74
N GLY A 105 -13.27 -6.46 15.97
CA GLY A 105 -13.86 -5.13 15.82
C GLY A 105 -13.10 -4.18 14.87
N THR A 106 -12.08 -4.68 14.16
CA THR A 106 -11.31 -3.87 13.21
C THR A 106 -12.16 -3.45 12.01
N VAL A 107 -12.99 -4.35 11.48
CA VAL A 107 -13.92 -4.05 10.38
C VAL A 107 -14.92 -2.98 10.80
N ASP A 108 -15.57 -3.17 11.94
CA ASP A 108 -16.57 -2.23 12.47
C ASP A 108 -16.00 -0.82 12.61
N LEU A 109 -14.77 -0.70 13.15
CA LEU A 109 -14.09 0.59 13.30
C LEU A 109 -13.84 1.27 11.94
N LEU A 110 -13.35 0.53 10.96
CA LEU A 110 -13.08 1.07 9.62
C LEU A 110 -14.38 1.52 8.94
N GLU A 111 -15.45 0.73 9.02
CA GLU A 111 -16.74 1.06 8.43
C GLU A 111 -17.44 2.22 9.16
N GLU A 112 -17.34 2.28 10.48
CA GLU A 112 -17.84 3.42 11.27
C GLU A 112 -17.14 4.73 10.88
N ALA A 113 -15.85 4.67 10.57
CA ALA A 113 -15.10 5.82 10.06
C ALA A 113 -15.51 6.25 8.65
N GLY A 114 -16.24 5.41 7.91
CA GLY A 114 -16.67 5.65 6.53
C GLY A 114 -15.79 4.99 5.46
N ALA A 115 -14.91 4.05 5.84
CA ALA A 115 -14.17 3.22 4.90
C ALA A 115 -15.03 2.07 4.35
N LEU A 116 -14.57 1.43 3.28
CA LEU A 116 -15.12 0.17 2.78
C LEU A 116 -14.09 -0.95 2.99
N VAL A 117 -14.52 -2.05 3.60
CA VAL A 117 -13.70 -3.26 3.71
C VAL A 117 -14.23 -4.31 2.73
N LEU A 118 -13.40 -4.65 1.74
CA LEU A 118 -13.75 -5.49 0.61
C LEU A 118 -13.01 -6.82 0.70
N LYS A 119 -13.73 -7.94 0.66
CA LYS A 119 -13.16 -9.27 0.76
C LYS A 119 -13.12 -10.02 -0.56
N ASP A 120 -12.11 -10.87 -0.73
CA ASP A 120 -11.94 -11.81 -1.85
C ASP A 120 -11.94 -11.16 -3.24
N THR A 121 -11.55 -9.88 -3.31
CA THR A 121 -11.36 -9.15 -4.54
C THR A 121 -10.04 -8.37 -4.51
N CYS A 122 -9.74 -7.59 -5.53
CA CYS A 122 -8.54 -6.77 -5.56
C CYS A 122 -8.77 -5.43 -6.28
N PRO A 123 -7.93 -4.43 -6.01
CA PRO A 123 -8.04 -3.12 -6.64
C PRO A 123 -8.05 -3.16 -8.17
N GLU A 124 -7.25 -4.03 -8.79
CA GLU A 124 -7.11 -4.06 -10.24
C GLU A 124 -8.39 -4.49 -10.96
N VAL A 125 -9.11 -5.48 -10.43
CA VAL A 125 -10.34 -5.99 -11.08
C VAL A 125 -11.59 -5.19 -10.71
N THR A 126 -11.47 -4.21 -9.83
CA THR A 126 -12.58 -3.34 -9.43
C THR A 126 -12.89 -2.34 -10.54
N PRO A 127 -14.15 -2.23 -10.99
CA PRO A 127 -14.53 -1.22 -11.97
C PRO A 127 -14.67 0.15 -11.31
N TYR A 128 -13.75 1.05 -11.58
CA TYR A 128 -13.78 2.42 -11.04
C TYR A 128 -14.68 3.35 -11.87
N ASN A 129 -15.49 4.14 -11.17
CA ASN A 129 -16.19 5.24 -11.80
C ASN A 129 -15.20 6.37 -12.16
N ARG A 130 -14.86 6.47 -13.45
CA ARG A 130 -13.89 7.42 -14.01
C ARG A 130 -14.33 8.90 -13.91
N THR A 131 -15.59 9.17 -13.63
CA THR A 131 -16.06 10.54 -13.38
C THR A 131 -15.85 10.96 -11.93
N LYS A 132 -15.66 10.00 -11.03
CA LYS A 132 -15.46 10.23 -9.59
C LYS A 132 -13.99 10.05 -9.18
N TYR A 133 -13.30 9.05 -9.72
CA TYR A 133 -11.97 8.67 -9.32
C TYR A 133 -10.98 8.91 -10.47
N ASN A 134 -10.14 9.92 -10.34
CA ASN A 134 -9.10 10.29 -11.32
C ASN A 134 -7.70 10.09 -10.79
N HIS A 135 -7.52 10.06 -9.45
CA HIS A 135 -6.23 9.88 -8.81
C HIS A 135 -6.38 8.95 -7.60
N ILE A 136 -5.65 7.84 -7.61
CA ILE A 136 -5.62 6.84 -6.51
C ILE A 136 -4.31 6.97 -5.73
N LEU A 137 -4.39 6.83 -4.42
CA LEU A 137 -3.23 6.67 -3.53
C LEU A 137 -3.24 5.27 -2.92
N THR A 138 -2.08 4.63 -2.86
CA THR A 138 -1.95 3.27 -2.30
C THR A 138 -0.65 3.10 -1.52
N ASN A 139 -0.60 2.11 -0.64
CA ASN A 139 0.63 1.71 0.04
C ASN A 139 1.44 0.64 -0.74
N SER A 140 1.05 0.31 -1.96
CA SER A 140 1.56 -0.83 -2.71
C SER A 140 2.12 -0.46 -4.07
N LEU A 141 3.41 -0.75 -4.30
CA LEU A 141 4.04 -0.66 -5.63
C LEU A 141 3.38 -1.59 -6.64
N LYS A 142 2.85 -2.74 -6.21
CA LYS A 142 2.08 -3.64 -7.07
C LYS A 142 0.79 -2.99 -7.55
N ALA A 143 0.04 -2.38 -6.64
CA ALA A 143 -1.19 -1.66 -6.99
C ALA A 143 -0.89 -0.49 -7.93
N GLU A 144 0.15 0.29 -7.66
CA GLU A 144 0.56 1.40 -8.51
C GLU A 144 0.83 0.93 -9.95
N HIS A 145 1.64 -0.11 -10.10
CA HIS A 145 1.95 -0.68 -11.41
C HIS A 145 0.70 -1.10 -12.18
N TYR A 146 -0.18 -1.90 -11.57
CA TYR A 146 -1.36 -2.42 -12.25
C TYR A 146 -2.44 -1.37 -12.50
N LEU A 147 -2.69 -0.50 -11.54
CA LEU A 147 -3.70 0.57 -11.69
C LEU A 147 -3.31 1.57 -12.79
N LYS A 148 -2.01 1.83 -12.97
CA LYS A 148 -1.51 2.69 -14.06
C LYS A 148 -1.48 2.00 -15.42
N SER A 149 -1.00 0.77 -15.47
CA SER A 149 -0.67 0.07 -16.73
C SER A 149 -1.70 -0.97 -17.16
N GLY A 150 -2.50 -1.49 -16.23
CA GLY A 150 -3.47 -2.56 -16.45
C GLY A 150 -4.82 -2.08 -16.99
N LEU A 151 -5.88 -2.70 -16.50
CA LEU A 151 -7.26 -2.46 -16.98
C LEU A 151 -7.74 -1.03 -16.70
N ASN A 152 -7.36 -0.49 -15.56
CA ASN A 152 -7.93 0.77 -15.06
C ASN A 152 -7.26 2.01 -15.65
N ARG A 153 -5.95 2.00 -15.89
CA ARG A 153 -5.16 3.14 -16.40
C ARG A 153 -5.43 4.44 -15.65
N LEU A 154 -5.43 4.34 -14.32
CA LEU A 154 -5.66 5.47 -13.41
C LEU A 154 -4.33 6.03 -12.91
N PRO A 155 -4.13 7.35 -12.89
CA PRO A 155 -3.04 7.96 -12.15
C PRO A 155 -3.03 7.43 -10.72
N THR A 156 -1.88 6.89 -10.31
CA THR A 156 -1.75 6.26 -9.00
C THR A 156 -0.43 6.67 -8.37
N SER A 157 -0.49 7.08 -7.12
CA SER A 157 0.64 7.46 -6.29
C SER A 157 0.84 6.47 -5.15
N VAL A 158 2.02 6.51 -4.52
CA VAL A 158 2.37 5.59 -3.43
C VAL A 158 2.79 6.39 -2.20
N ALA A 159 2.28 5.97 -1.03
CA ALA A 159 2.68 6.52 0.26
C ALA A 159 2.59 5.44 1.35
N PRO A 160 3.24 5.63 2.50
CA PRO A 160 3.04 4.78 3.68
C PRO A 160 1.58 4.76 4.14
N ILE A 161 1.18 3.69 4.83
CA ILE A 161 -0.22 3.51 5.32
C ILE A 161 -0.72 4.74 6.08
N GLN A 162 0.09 5.30 6.98
CA GLN A 162 -0.30 6.47 7.78
C GLN A 162 -0.65 7.67 6.87
N GLU A 163 0.17 7.92 5.87
CA GLU A 163 -0.06 9.01 4.92
C GLU A 163 -1.26 8.73 4.02
N CYS A 164 -1.41 7.50 3.56
CA CYS A 164 -2.60 7.07 2.84
C CYS A 164 -3.88 7.38 3.64
N VAL A 165 -3.92 7.03 4.92
CA VAL A 165 -5.06 7.31 5.80
C VAL A 165 -5.26 8.82 5.97
N ASN A 166 -4.20 9.60 6.18
CA ASN A 166 -4.30 11.06 6.28
C ASN A 166 -4.97 11.67 5.03
N HIS A 167 -4.62 11.19 3.84
CA HIS A 167 -5.27 11.61 2.58
C HIS A 167 -6.74 11.18 2.46
N ALA A 168 -7.12 10.05 3.07
CA ALA A 168 -8.51 9.63 3.10
C ALA A 168 -9.40 10.60 3.90
N PHE A 169 -8.86 11.21 4.96
CA PHE A 169 -9.54 12.23 5.73
C PHE A 169 -9.41 13.64 5.13
N ASN A 170 -8.25 13.95 4.54
CA ASN A 170 -7.99 15.23 3.89
C ASN A 170 -7.31 15.01 2.51
N PRO A 171 -8.07 14.96 1.42
CA PRO A 171 -7.58 14.62 0.09
C PRO A 171 -6.60 15.63 -0.52
N SER A 172 -6.53 16.84 0.02
CA SER A 172 -5.66 17.93 -0.46
C SER A 172 -4.43 18.15 0.42
N LEU A 173 -4.06 17.18 1.25
CA LEU A 173 -2.82 17.26 2.04
C LEU A 173 -1.61 17.43 1.14
N SER A 174 -0.66 18.25 1.57
CA SER A 174 0.71 18.23 1.08
C SER A 174 1.47 17.04 1.69
N GLU A 175 2.57 16.65 1.05
CA GLU A 175 3.39 15.49 1.42
C GLU A 175 3.57 15.29 2.94
N GLY A 176 3.40 14.05 3.39
CA GLY A 176 3.66 13.60 4.76
C GLY A 176 5.12 13.20 5.01
N PRO A 177 5.44 12.74 6.23
CA PRO A 177 6.77 12.28 6.58
C PRO A 177 7.13 11.01 5.77
N ARG A 178 8.34 10.98 5.24
CA ARG A 178 8.83 9.85 4.43
C ARG A 178 9.45 8.78 5.31
N PRO A 179 9.36 7.50 4.91
CA PRO A 179 10.05 6.42 5.62
C PRO A 179 11.56 6.65 5.62
N VAL A 180 12.19 6.37 6.74
CA VAL A 180 13.63 6.44 6.93
C VAL A 180 14.17 5.02 7.13
N LEU A 181 15.29 4.70 6.48
CA LEU A 181 15.95 3.39 6.63
C LEU A 181 16.88 3.31 7.86
N ASP A 182 16.99 4.38 8.62
CA ASP A 182 17.85 4.46 9.82
C ASP A 182 19.31 4.11 9.52
N GLY A 183 19.81 4.59 8.38
CA GLY A 183 21.17 4.30 7.90
C GLY A 183 21.41 2.87 7.42
N LYS A 184 20.36 2.03 7.38
CA LYS A 184 20.43 0.67 6.83
C LYS A 184 20.48 0.72 5.31
N LYS A 185 21.17 -0.26 4.74
CA LYS A 185 21.19 -0.49 3.29
C LYS A 185 20.48 -1.80 2.98
N ALA A 186 19.71 -1.83 1.91
CA ALA A 186 19.21 -3.07 1.34
C ALA A 186 20.14 -3.46 0.17
N ILE A 187 20.60 -4.71 0.17
CA ILE A 187 21.44 -5.27 -0.89
C ILE A 187 20.62 -6.31 -1.64
N VAL A 188 20.53 -6.16 -2.95
CA VAL A 188 19.91 -7.14 -3.85
C VAL A 188 21.00 -7.71 -4.75
N ARG A 189 21.17 -9.04 -4.73
CA ARG A 189 22.10 -9.75 -5.62
C ARG A 189 21.34 -10.21 -6.86
N VAL A 190 21.92 -10.02 -8.01
CA VAL A 190 21.36 -10.31 -9.33
C VAL A 190 22.25 -11.22 -10.15
#